data_0231c2428f8a017b99267c28146543be
#
_entry.id   0231c2428f8a017b99267c28146543be
#
_cell.length_a   1.000
_cell.length_b   1.000
_cell.length_c   1.000
_cell.angle_alpha   90.00
_cell.angle_beta   90.00
_cell.angle_gamma   90.00
#
_symmetry.space_group_name_H-M   'P 1'
#
loop_
_entity.id
_entity.type
_entity.pdbx_description
1 polymer ?
#
loop_
_entity_poly.entity_id
_entity_poly.type
_entity_poly.pdbx_seq_one_letter_code
_entity_poly.pdbx_strand_id
1 'polypeptide(L)'
;MGDHIFLFDLDSTITAREILPEISRTVGKEKEMREITEKTMQGIVPFKESFLRRVELLKDIPVTEVNQMVAEIPLNEHIAEFIRENHDRCYVVTGNLDIWISGLMKRLDMKGHYYCSKASVTENRIDRVISVLDKQLTAQQFVQPAVAVGDGDNDADMARLAHIGIGFGGVRDIAPALLQTIDYAFLDDRLCADFLRKLL
;
A
#
# COMPACT_ATOMS: atom_id res chain seq x y z
N MET A 1 -17.16 -8.76 20.95
CA MET A 1 -16.84 -8.53 19.55
C MET A 1 -16.27 -7.13 19.44
N GLY A 2 -15.07 -6.98 18.95
CA GLY A 2 -14.42 -5.68 18.84
C GLY A 2 -14.99 -4.89 17.66
N ASP A 3 -15.28 -3.61 17.85
CA ASP A 3 -15.71 -2.70 16.76
C ASP A 3 -14.51 -2.18 15.95
N HIS A 4 -13.46 -3.02 15.76
CA HIS A 4 -12.28 -2.62 15.01
C HIS A 4 -12.57 -2.44 13.53
N ILE A 5 -11.97 -1.41 12.94
CA ILE A 5 -11.74 -1.30 11.51
C ILE A 5 -10.30 -1.71 11.20
N PHE A 6 -10.04 -2.11 9.96
CA PHE A 6 -8.74 -2.58 9.52
C PHE A 6 -8.20 -1.69 8.40
N LEU A 7 -7.05 -1.08 8.62
CA LEU A 7 -6.36 -0.21 7.67
C LEU A 7 -5.17 -0.96 7.10
N PHE A 8 -5.19 -1.25 5.81
CA PHE A 8 -4.12 -1.98 5.14
C PHE A 8 -3.32 -1.08 4.21
N ASP A 9 -2.00 -1.16 4.29
CA ASP A 9 -1.19 -0.77 3.14
C ASP A 9 -1.45 -1.74 1.97
N LEU A 10 -1.15 -1.29 0.75
CA LEU A 10 -1.35 -2.09 -0.46
C LEU A 10 -0.07 -2.81 -0.87
N ASP A 11 1.00 -2.03 -1.09
CA ASP A 11 2.24 -2.47 -1.73
C ASP A 11 3.06 -3.33 -0.75
N SER A 12 3.40 -4.56 -1.12
CA SER A 12 4.08 -5.53 -0.25
C SER A 12 3.31 -5.99 1.00
N THR A 13 2.10 -5.50 1.22
CA THR A 13 1.20 -5.93 2.30
C THR A 13 0.05 -6.76 1.74
N ILE A 14 -0.82 -6.18 0.91
CA ILE A 14 -1.88 -6.92 0.19
C ILE A 14 -1.29 -7.58 -1.06
N THR A 15 -0.43 -6.87 -1.80
CA THR A 15 0.26 -7.44 -2.96
C THR A 15 1.46 -8.29 -2.53
N ALA A 16 1.64 -9.44 -3.18
CA ALA A 16 2.77 -10.36 -2.95
C ALA A 16 4.03 -9.94 -3.73
N ARG A 17 4.03 -8.76 -4.36
CA ARG A 17 5.17 -8.13 -5.04
C ARG A 17 5.06 -6.62 -4.95
N GLU A 18 6.20 -5.94 -5.06
CA GLU A 18 6.24 -4.48 -5.12
C GLU A 18 5.72 -3.95 -6.47
N ILE A 19 4.72 -3.08 -6.44
CA ILE A 19 4.02 -2.58 -7.64
C ILE A 19 4.96 -1.75 -8.54
N LEU A 20 5.63 -0.73 -8.00
CA LEU A 20 6.45 0.17 -8.82
C LEU A 20 7.67 -0.52 -9.44
N PRO A 21 8.40 -1.42 -8.75
CA PRO A 21 9.42 -2.25 -9.37
C PRO A 21 8.87 -3.15 -10.50
N GLU A 22 7.71 -3.78 -10.32
CA GLU A 22 7.11 -4.58 -11.38
C GLU A 22 6.79 -3.74 -12.64
N ILE A 23 6.22 -2.55 -12.47
CA ILE A 23 5.97 -1.63 -13.59
C ILE A 23 7.29 -1.21 -14.24
N SER A 24 8.34 -0.92 -13.47
CA SER A 24 9.62 -0.43 -13.99
C SER A 24 10.34 -1.44 -14.90
N ARG A 25 10.09 -2.75 -14.69
CA ARG A 25 10.65 -3.82 -15.53
C ARG A 25 10.19 -3.71 -16.99
N THR A 26 8.96 -3.30 -17.23
CA THR A 26 8.41 -3.21 -18.58
C THR A 26 9.08 -2.15 -19.45
N VAL A 27 9.73 -1.17 -18.81
CA VAL A 27 10.44 -0.06 -19.48
C VAL A 27 11.94 -0.08 -19.25
N GLY A 28 12.49 -1.14 -18.65
CA GLY A 28 13.92 -1.31 -18.43
C GLY A 28 14.52 -0.31 -17.41
N LYS A 29 13.71 0.19 -16.47
CA LYS A 29 14.13 1.19 -15.46
C LYS A 29 14.25 0.60 -14.04
N GLU A 30 14.45 -0.69 -13.93
CA GLU A 30 14.55 -1.39 -12.64
C GLU A 30 15.70 -0.88 -11.77
N LYS A 31 16.85 -0.55 -12.40
CA LYS A 31 18.02 -0.09 -11.67
C LYS A 31 17.76 1.25 -11.01
N GLU A 32 17.27 2.21 -11.77
CA GLU A 32 16.93 3.55 -11.25
C GLU A 32 15.83 3.48 -10.18
N MET A 33 14.81 2.64 -10.41
CA MET A 33 13.73 2.41 -9.45
C MET A 33 14.28 1.87 -8.12
N ARG A 34 15.16 0.87 -8.18
CA ARG A 34 15.79 0.26 -7.01
C ARG A 34 16.63 1.29 -6.22
N GLU A 35 17.46 2.05 -6.91
CA GLU A 35 18.30 3.08 -6.26
C GLU A 35 17.47 4.12 -5.50
N ILE A 36 16.32 4.54 -6.06
CA ILE A 36 15.42 5.47 -5.37
C ILE A 36 14.76 4.81 -4.17
N THR A 37 14.28 3.57 -4.32
CA THR A 37 13.64 2.79 -3.25
C THR A 37 14.59 2.56 -2.07
N GLU A 38 15.83 2.15 -2.33
CA GLU A 38 16.86 1.92 -1.31
C GLU A 38 17.15 3.18 -0.48
N LYS A 39 17.28 4.34 -1.14
CA LYS A 39 17.49 5.63 -0.45
C LYS A 39 16.30 6.01 0.43
N THR A 40 15.08 5.65 0.03
CA THR A 40 13.88 5.88 0.82
C THR A 40 13.85 4.98 2.04
N MET A 41 14.15 3.70 1.86
CA MET A 41 14.20 2.71 2.96
C MET A 41 15.29 3.02 3.99
N GLN A 42 16.35 3.72 3.58
CA GLN A 42 17.41 4.20 4.46
C GLN A 42 17.05 5.54 5.14
N GLY A 43 15.87 6.10 4.89
CA GLY A 43 15.46 7.40 5.42
C GLY A 43 16.21 8.61 4.82
N ILE A 44 16.99 8.41 3.75
CA ILE A 44 17.79 9.49 3.11
C ILE A 44 16.87 10.41 2.29
N VAL A 45 15.84 9.87 1.66
CA VAL A 45 14.88 10.62 0.85
C VAL A 45 13.49 10.45 1.45
N PRO A 46 12.77 11.55 1.73
CA PRO A 46 11.39 11.48 2.22
C PRO A 46 10.48 10.73 1.24
N PHE A 47 9.52 9.96 1.76
CA PHE A 47 8.59 9.14 0.96
C PHE A 47 7.96 9.95 -0.19
N LYS A 48 7.41 11.13 0.09
CA LYS A 48 6.74 11.96 -0.92
C LYS A 48 7.65 12.32 -2.09
N GLU A 49 8.88 12.75 -1.81
CA GLU A 49 9.85 13.09 -2.83
C GLU A 49 10.26 11.87 -3.66
N SER A 50 10.56 10.77 -2.99
CA SER A 50 10.87 9.49 -3.60
C SER A 50 9.73 9.01 -4.50
N PHE A 51 8.49 9.07 -4.01
CA PHE A 51 7.32 8.66 -4.77
C PHE A 51 7.17 9.49 -6.06
N LEU A 52 7.29 10.80 -5.99
CA LEU A 52 7.20 11.67 -7.16
C LEU A 52 8.31 11.36 -8.19
N ARG A 53 9.54 11.11 -7.76
CA ARG A 53 10.66 10.70 -8.64
C ARG A 53 10.36 9.36 -9.33
N ARG A 54 9.80 8.38 -8.60
CA ARG A 54 9.43 7.08 -9.15
C ARG A 54 8.29 7.18 -10.15
N VAL A 55 7.28 8.02 -9.88
CA VAL A 55 6.19 8.31 -10.82
C VAL A 55 6.74 8.96 -12.10
N GLU A 56 7.66 9.92 -11.98
CA GLU A 56 8.28 10.58 -13.14
C GLU A 56 9.00 9.59 -14.07
N LEU A 57 9.63 8.54 -13.52
CA LEU A 57 10.25 7.48 -14.31
C LEU A 57 9.23 6.67 -15.14
N LEU A 58 7.98 6.60 -14.70
CA LEU A 58 6.95 5.72 -15.24
C LEU A 58 5.83 6.47 -15.98
N LYS A 59 5.82 7.80 -15.95
CA LYS A 59 4.69 8.63 -16.44
C LYS A 59 4.33 8.42 -17.91
N ASP A 60 5.31 8.01 -18.72
CA ASP A 60 5.14 7.83 -20.16
C ASP A 60 4.54 6.46 -20.54
N ILE A 61 4.34 5.57 -19.57
CA ILE A 61 3.66 4.29 -19.79
C ILE A 61 2.15 4.55 -19.89
N PRO A 62 1.44 3.96 -20.87
CA PRO A 62 -0.02 4.08 -20.94
C PRO A 62 -0.70 3.66 -19.63
N VAL A 63 -1.55 4.53 -19.08
CA VAL A 63 -2.23 4.30 -17.80
C VAL A 63 -3.06 3.02 -17.81
N THR A 64 -3.70 2.72 -18.94
CA THR A 64 -4.49 1.49 -19.10
C THR A 64 -3.64 0.23 -19.03
N GLU A 65 -2.41 0.26 -19.55
CA GLU A 65 -1.45 -0.86 -19.49
C GLU A 65 -0.99 -1.08 -18.05
N VAL A 66 -0.59 -0.02 -17.35
CA VAL A 66 -0.21 -0.10 -15.94
C VAL A 66 -1.37 -0.60 -15.08
N ASN A 67 -2.59 -0.07 -15.29
CA ASN A 67 -3.76 -0.49 -14.53
C ASN A 67 -4.07 -1.98 -14.71
N GLN A 68 -3.97 -2.49 -15.94
CA GLN A 68 -4.17 -3.90 -16.22
C GLN A 68 -3.10 -4.76 -15.54
N MET A 69 -1.83 -4.39 -15.65
CA MET A 69 -0.72 -5.09 -15.00
C MET A 69 -0.89 -5.14 -13.48
N VAL A 70 -1.23 -4.01 -12.86
CA VAL A 70 -1.45 -3.94 -11.42
C VAL A 70 -2.66 -4.75 -11.00
N ALA A 71 -3.72 -4.80 -11.81
CA ALA A 71 -4.89 -5.62 -11.54
C ALA A 71 -4.59 -7.14 -11.49
N GLU A 72 -3.55 -7.58 -12.20
CA GLU A 72 -3.13 -8.99 -12.29
C GLU A 72 -2.02 -9.36 -11.28
N ILE A 73 -1.50 -8.38 -10.52
CA ILE A 73 -0.41 -8.62 -9.57
C ILE A 73 -0.79 -9.72 -8.55
N PRO A 74 0.12 -10.66 -8.22
CA PRO A 74 -0.13 -11.65 -7.18
C PRO A 74 -0.44 -11.00 -5.82
N LEU A 75 -1.33 -11.63 -5.06
CA LEU A 75 -1.73 -11.17 -3.74
C LEU A 75 -1.20 -12.10 -2.65
N ASN A 76 -1.06 -11.58 -1.45
CA ASN A 76 -1.02 -12.35 -0.22
C ASN A 76 -2.46 -12.84 0.03
N GLU A 77 -2.78 -14.03 -0.49
CA GLU A 77 -4.17 -14.47 -0.69
C GLU A 77 -4.95 -14.61 0.62
N HIS A 78 -4.31 -14.99 1.74
CA HIS A 78 -5.02 -15.09 3.02
C HIS A 78 -5.40 -13.71 3.58
N ILE A 79 -4.56 -12.69 3.38
CA ILE A 79 -4.89 -11.29 3.72
C ILE A 79 -6.00 -10.78 2.79
N ALA A 80 -5.90 -11.06 1.48
CA ALA A 80 -6.91 -10.65 0.50
C ALA A 80 -8.27 -11.32 0.76
N GLU A 81 -8.29 -12.59 1.17
CA GLU A 81 -9.48 -13.31 1.58
C GLU A 81 -10.12 -12.67 2.82
N PHE A 82 -9.33 -12.39 3.87
CA PHE A 82 -9.81 -11.67 5.05
C PHE A 82 -10.48 -10.34 4.69
N ILE A 83 -9.86 -9.56 3.78
CA ILE A 83 -10.40 -8.28 3.32
C ILE A 83 -11.75 -8.48 2.61
N ARG A 84 -11.86 -9.44 1.69
CA ARG A 84 -13.12 -9.71 0.97
C ARG A 84 -14.24 -10.17 1.90
N GLU A 85 -13.92 -11.00 2.89
CA GLU A 85 -14.88 -11.50 3.89
C GLU A 85 -15.38 -10.41 4.84
N ASN A 86 -14.58 -9.34 5.03
CA ASN A 86 -14.82 -8.28 6.01
C ASN A 86 -14.75 -6.88 5.38
N HIS A 87 -15.10 -6.75 4.10
CA HIS A 87 -14.85 -5.53 3.31
C HIS A 87 -15.45 -4.27 3.96
N ASP A 88 -16.62 -4.35 4.61
CA ASP A 88 -17.29 -3.23 5.28
C ASP A 88 -16.44 -2.61 6.42
N ARG A 89 -15.50 -3.36 6.96
CA ARG A 89 -14.61 -2.95 8.05
C ARG A 89 -13.17 -2.74 7.62
N CYS A 90 -12.84 -3.05 6.36
CA CYS A 90 -11.50 -2.96 5.81
C CYS A 90 -11.37 -1.74 4.91
N TYR A 91 -10.22 -1.06 5.02
CA TYR A 91 -9.86 0.07 4.16
C TYR A 91 -8.43 -0.09 3.67
N VAL A 92 -8.20 0.19 2.40
CA VAL A 92 -6.86 0.27 1.82
C VAL A 92 -6.36 1.70 1.90
N VAL A 93 -5.17 1.91 2.47
CA VAL A 93 -4.54 3.23 2.62
C VAL A 93 -3.16 3.20 1.96
N THR A 94 -3.05 3.69 0.74
CA THR A 94 -1.85 3.51 -0.09
C THR A 94 -1.33 4.80 -0.71
N GLY A 95 -0.01 4.91 -0.80
CA GLY A 95 0.64 5.96 -1.57
C GLY A 95 0.50 5.83 -3.08
N ASN A 96 0.05 4.68 -3.62
CA ASN A 96 -0.10 4.47 -5.05
C ASN A 96 -1.15 5.38 -5.71
N LEU A 97 -1.07 5.54 -7.03
CA LEU A 97 -1.99 6.39 -7.79
C LEU A 97 -3.32 5.68 -8.07
N ASP A 98 -4.42 6.39 -7.90
CA ASP A 98 -5.78 5.92 -8.18
C ASP A 98 -5.93 5.33 -9.59
N ILE A 99 -5.35 5.98 -10.57
CA ILE A 99 -5.37 5.57 -11.99
C ILE A 99 -4.66 4.23 -12.24
N TRP A 100 -3.71 3.85 -11.40
CA TRP A 100 -2.96 2.60 -11.53
C TRP A 100 -3.61 1.43 -10.80
N ILE A 101 -4.25 1.70 -9.64
CA ILE A 101 -4.74 0.63 -8.76
C ILE A 101 -6.24 0.33 -8.91
N SER A 102 -6.99 1.11 -9.70
CA SER A 102 -8.46 0.97 -9.75
C SER A 102 -8.93 -0.42 -10.18
N GLY A 103 -8.21 -1.10 -11.07
CA GLY A 103 -8.47 -2.49 -11.46
C GLY A 103 -8.27 -3.47 -10.32
N LEU A 104 -7.20 -3.29 -9.54
CA LEU A 104 -6.91 -4.11 -8.36
C LEU A 104 -7.94 -3.89 -7.25
N MET A 105 -8.35 -2.64 -7.00
CA MET A 105 -9.40 -2.33 -6.02
C MET A 105 -10.75 -2.97 -6.40
N LYS A 106 -11.05 -3.04 -7.70
CA LYS A 106 -12.23 -3.78 -8.19
C LYS A 106 -12.10 -5.29 -7.96
N ARG A 107 -10.93 -5.88 -8.20
CA ARG A 107 -10.65 -7.31 -7.96
C ARG A 107 -10.78 -7.68 -6.47
N LEU A 108 -10.40 -6.75 -5.57
CA LEU A 108 -10.50 -6.91 -4.12
C LEU A 108 -11.88 -6.58 -3.54
N ASP A 109 -12.83 -6.13 -4.38
CA ASP A 109 -14.15 -5.61 -3.96
C ASP A 109 -14.08 -4.40 -3.01
N MET A 110 -13.03 -3.58 -3.15
CA MET A 110 -12.74 -2.44 -2.27
C MET A 110 -13.22 -1.09 -2.85
N LYS A 111 -14.21 -1.10 -3.76
CA LYS A 111 -14.75 0.14 -4.32
C LYS A 111 -15.38 1.02 -3.23
N GLY A 112 -14.84 2.22 -3.05
CA GLY A 112 -15.28 3.14 -1.98
C GLY A 112 -14.60 2.92 -0.63
N HIS A 113 -13.81 1.87 -0.48
CA HIS A 113 -13.08 1.51 0.73
C HIS A 113 -11.56 1.68 0.58
N TYR A 114 -11.11 2.66 -0.20
CA TYR A 114 -9.68 2.94 -0.32
C TYR A 114 -9.35 4.41 -0.43
N TYR A 115 -8.22 4.77 0.11
CA TYR A 115 -7.58 6.08 0.07
C TYR A 115 -6.24 5.95 -0.65
N CYS A 116 -5.97 6.84 -1.59
CA CYS A 116 -4.78 6.76 -2.44
C CYS A 116 -4.35 8.14 -2.95
N SER A 117 -3.14 8.21 -3.49
CA SER A 117 -2.68 9.39 -4.22
C SER A 117 -3.48 9.60 -5.50
N LYS A 118 -3.53 10.84 -5.99
CA LYS A 118 -4.32 11.23 -7.16
C LYS A 118 -3.44 11.79 -8.26
N ALA A 119 -3.77 11.46 -9.51
CA ALA A 119 -3.12 12.02 -10.68
C ALA A 119 -4.13 12.43 -11.76
N SER A 120 -3.73 13.38 -12.61
CA SER A 120 -4.45 13.68 -13.85
C SER A 120 -3.84 12.91 -15.03
N VAL A 121 -4.68 12.63 -16.01
CA VAL A 121 -4.33 11.86 -17.21
C VAL A 121 -4.65 12.68 -18.45
N THR A 122 -3.71 12.73 -19.38
CA THR A 122 -3.87 13.29 -20.72
C THR A 122 -3.33 12.28 -21.73
N GLU A 123 -4.07 12.00 -22.77
CA GLU A 123 -3.69 11.04 -23.82
C GLU A 123 -3.22 9.67 -23.28
N ASN A 124 -3.95 9.15 -22.27
CA ASN A 124 -3.64 7.88 -21.59
C ASN A 124 -2.26 7.83 -20.89
N ARG A 125 -1.71 8.98 -20.50
CA ARG A 125 -0.45 9.11 -19.75
C ARG A 125 -0.65 10.01 -18.55
N ILE A 126 0.22 9.89 -17.55
CA ILE A 126 0.20 10.80 -16.41
C ILE A 126 0.61 12.19 -16.87
N ASP A 127 -0.30 13.14 -16.68
CA ASP A 127 0.00 14.57 -16.87
C ASP A 127 0.73 15.13 -15.62
N ARG A 128 0.12 14.94 -14.44
CA ARG A 128 0.72 15.36 -13.18
C ARG A 128 0.13 14.60 -11.98
N VAL A 129 0.90 14.48 -10.91
CA VAL A 129 0.40 14.07 -9.59
C VAL A 129 -0.32 15.25 -8.95
N ILE A 130 -1.60 15.08 -8.62
CA ILE A 130 -2.45 16.10 -7.99
C ILE A 130 -2.19 16.15 -6.49
N SER A 131 -2.16 14.98 -5.85
CA SER A 131 -1.91 14.83 -4.43
C SER A 131 -1.22 13.52 -4.11
N VAL A 132 -0.30 13.56 -3.16
CA VAL A 132 0.30 12.36 -2.55
C VAL A 132 -0.42 12.12 -1.22
N LEU A 133 -0.91 10.88 -1.02
CA LEU A 133 -1.59 10.50 0.19
C LEU A 133 -0.66 10.59 1.41
N ASP A 134 -1.20 11.12 2.48
CA ASP A 134 -0.62 11.09 3.81
C ASP A 134 -1.39 10.08 4.66
N LYS A 135 -0.71 8.98 5.07
CA LYS A 135 -1.33 7.89 5.82
C LYS A 135 -1.70 8.31 7.24
N GLN A 136 -0.93 9.21 7.86
CA GLN A 136 -1.24 9.76 9.17
C GLN A 136 -2.55 10.54 9.15
N LEU A 137 -2.66 11.52 8.24
CA LEU A 137 -3.87 12.32 8.09
C LEU A 137 -5.09 11.48 7.71
N THR A 138 -4.87 10.41 6.95
CA THR A 138 -5.95 9.48 6.59
C THR A 138 -6.41 8.68 7.81
N ALA A 139 -5.49 8.13 8.59
CA ALA A 139 -5.82 7.36 9.80
C ALA A 139 -6.57 8.20 10.85
N GLN A 140 -6.27 9.49 10.97
CA GLN A 140 -6.95 10.41 11.88
C GLN A 140 -8.43 10.65 11.56
N GLN A 141 -8.90 10.30 10.36
CA GLN A 141 -10.31 10.47 9.97
C GLN A 141 -11.22 9.39 10.57
N PHE A 142 -10.66 8.29 11.07
CA PHE A 142 -11.43 7.19 11.64
C PHE A 142 -11.60 7.39 13.14
N VAL A 143 -12.83 7.25 13.61
CA VAL A 143 -13.21 7.36 15.02
C VAL A 143 -13.15 6.01 15.74
N GLN A 144 -13.39 4.93 15.00
CA GLN A 144 -13.37 3.57 15.52
C GLN A 144 -11.93 3.13 15.85
N PRO A 145 -11.76 2.23 16.84
CA PRO A 145 -10.48 1.59 17.08
C PRO A 145 -9.96 0.92 15.80
N ALA A 146 -8.78 1.30 15.35
CA ALA A 146 -8.20 0.79 14.12
C ALA A 146 -7.12 -0.27 14.39
N VAL A 147 -7.04 -1.27 13.53
CA VAL A 147 -5.90 -2.18 13.36
C VAL A 147 -5.19 -1.76 12.08
N ALA A 148 -3.94 -1.34 12.16
CA ALA A 148 -3.15 -0.94 10.99
C ALA A 148 -2.17 -2.06 10.61
N VAL A 149 -2.11 -2.41 9.32
CA VAL A 149 -1.20 -3.42 8.76
C VAL A 149 -0.39 -2.79 7.64
N GLY A 150 0.94 -2.88 7.72
CA GLY A 150 1.85 -2.32 6.71
C GLY A 150 3.25 -2.90 6.78
N ASP A 151 4.15 -2.45 5.91
CA ASP A 151 5.54 -2.91 5.82
C ASP A 151 6.57 -1.77 5.75
N GLY A 152 6.16 -0.56 5.32
CA GLY A 152 7.03 0.57 5.00
C GLY A 152 7.15 1.64 6.09
N ASP A 153 8.14 2.54 5.93
CA ASP A 153 8.33 3.69 6.83
C ASP A 153 7.11 4.61 6.87
N ASN A 154 6.41 4.76 5.74
CA ASN A 154 5.21 5.58 5.63
C ASN A 154 3.98 4.98 6.33
N ASP A 155 4.08 3.74 6.85
CA ASP A 155 3.06 3.10 7.68
C ASP A 155 3.23 3.37 9.17
N ALA A 156 4.43 3.81 9.59
CA ALA A 156 4.77 3.98 10.99
C ALA A 156 3.80 4.92 11.72
N ASP A 157 3.44 6.05 11.11
CA ASP A 157 2.52 7.00 11.74
C ASP A 157 1.07 6.50 11.75
N MET A 158 0.65 5.76 10.72
CA MET A 158 -0.64 5.08 10.70
C MET A 158 -0.70 4.00 11.80
N ALA A 159 0.35 3.20 11.96
CA ALA A 159 0.45 2.16 13.00
C ALA A 159 0.45 2.79 14.41
N ARG A 160 1.16 3.90 14.60
CA ARG A 160 1.20 4.62 15.90
C ARG A 160 -0.15 5.18 16.33
N LEU A 161 -1.00 5.56 15.38
CA LEU A 161 -2.34 6.08 15.64
C LEU A 161 -3.38 4.98 15.81
N ALA A 162 -3.09 3.78 15.35
CA ALA A 162 -3.98 2.63 15.48
C ALA A 162 -4.02 2.12 16.92
N HIS A 163 -5.10 1.42 17.26
CA HIS A 163 -5.22 0.69 18.52
C HIS A 163 -4.26 -0.52 18.55
N ILE A 164 -4.03 -1.14 17.39
CA ILE A 164 -3.08 -2.23 17.20
C ILE A 164 -2.30 -1.97 15.91
N GLY A 165 -0.98 -1.88 16.00
CA GLY A 165 -0.06 -1.79 14.88
C GLY A 165 0.51 -3.17 14.52
N ILE A 166 0.46 -3.54 13.24
CA ILE A 166 0.97 -4.81 12.72
C ILE A 166 1.96 -4.54 11.59
N GLY A 167 3.17 -5.07 11.72
CA GLY A 167 4.14 -5.12 10.65
C GLY A 167 4.03 -6.43 9.86
N PHE A 168 3.96 -6.33 8.53
CA PHE A 168 3.96 -7.50 7.65
C PHE A 168 5.25 -7.56 6.82
N GLY A 169 6.05 -8.62 7.03
CA GLY A 169 7.36 -8.84 6.39
C GLY A 169 7.38 -10.04 5.44
N GLY A 170 6.23 -10.42 4.86
CA GLY A 170 6.14 -11.59 3.98
C GLY A 170 6.69 -11.37 2.57
N VAL A 171 6.85 -10.12 2.14
CA VAL A 171 7.35 -9.76 0.81
C VAL A 171 8.75 -9.15 0.87
N ARG A 172 8.97 -8.27 1.84
CA ARG A 172 10.27 -7.64 2.15
C ARG A 172 10.38 -7.41 3.65
N ASP A 173 11.57 -7.04 4.13
CA ASP A 173 11.78 -6.71 5.53
C ASP A 173 10.91 -5.53 5.97
N ILE A 174 10.36 -5.61 7.17
CA ILE A 174 9.60 -4.50 7.79
C ILE A 174 10.56 -3.34 8.03
N ALA A 175 10.14 -2.15 7.62
CA ALA A 175 10.95 -0.95 7.75
C ALA A 175 11.29 -0.63 9.21
N PRO A 176 12.53 -0.15 9.51
CA PRO A 176 12.98 0.12 10.88
C PRO A 176 12.10 1.11 11.64
N ALA A 177 11.56 2.14 10.98
CA ALA A 177 10.67 3.11 11.61
C ALA A 177 9.34 2.46 12.00
N LEU A 178 8.80 1.55 11.18
CA LEU A 178 7.58 0.82 11.47
C LEU A 178 7.78 -0.17 12.62
N LEU A 179 8.91 -0.89 12.67
CA LEU A 179 9.26 -1.81 13.76
C LEU A 179 9.23 -1.16 15.15
N GLN A 180 9.44 0.15 15.23
CA GLN A 180 9.40 0.90 16.50
C GLN A 180 7.98 1.26 16.95
N THR A 181 6.96 1.03 16.13
CA THR A 181 5.59 1.49 16.35
C THR A 181 4.55 0.38 16.38
N ILE A 182 4.93 -0.84 16.03
CA ILE A 182 4.01 -1.99 15.94
C ILE A 182 3.97 -2.80 17.24
N ASP A 183 2.83 -3.46 17.44
CA ASP A 183 2.61 -4.39 18.55
C ASP A 183 2.94 -5.84 18.15
N TYR A 184 2.74 -6.17 16.87
CA TYR A 184 2.92 -7.51 16.30
C TYR A 184 3.61 -7.45 14.95
N ALA A 185 4.37 -8.52 14.64
CA ALA A 185 5.00 -8.71 13.33
C ALA A 185 4.70 -10.10 12.79
N PHE A 186 4.38 -10.19 11.49
CA PHE A 186 4.12 -11.44 10.80
C PHE A 186 4.95 -11.51 9.52
N LEU A 187 5.51 -12.69 9.23
CA LEU A 187 6.24 -12.98 7.99
C LEU A 187 5.47 -13.92 7.06
N ASP A 188 4.28 -14.34 7.49
CA ASP A 188 3.41 -15.27 6.80
C ASP A 188 1.99 -14.68 6.76
N ASP A 189 1.38 -14.60 5.57
CA ASP A 189 0.09 -13.95 5.36
C ASP A 189 -1.06 -14.71 5.99
N ARG A 190 -0.97 -16.05 6.08
CA ARG A 190 -1.96 -16.89 6.74
C ARG A 190 -1.98 -16.64 8.25
N LEU A 191 -0.80 -16.61 8.88
CA LEU A 191 -0.69 -16.33 10.31
C LEU A 191 -1.19 -14.92 10.63
N CYS A 192 -0.90 -13.94 9.77
CA CYS A 192 -1.41 -12.58 9.89
C CYS A 192 -2.94 -12.58 9.81
N ALA A 193 -3.53 -13.17 8.77
CA ALA A 193 -4.98 -13.25 8.59
C ALA A 193 -5.68 -13.99 9.74
N ASP A 194 -5.09 -15.10 10.23
CA ASP A 194 -5.63 -15.84 11.38
C ASP A 194 -5.62 -15.01 12.67
N PHE A 195 -4.63 -14.12 12.84
CA PHE A 195 -4.60 -13.17 13.95
C PHE A 195 -5.68 -12.10 13.78
N LEU A 196 -5.82 -11.51 12.59
CA LEU A 196 -6.84 -10.50 12.31
C LEU A 196 -8.25 -11.02 12.57
N ARG A 197 -8.56 -12.30 12.22
CA ARG A 197 -9.85 -12.93 12.51
C ARG A 197 -10.20 -12.99 14.02
N LYS A 198 -9.18 -13.00 14.90
CA LYS A 198 -9.41 -12.98 16.36
C LYS A 198 -9.75 -11.58 16.89
N LEU A 199 -9.55 -10.54 16.08
CA LEU A 199 -9.83 -9.15 16.44
C LEU A 199 -11.24 -8.70 15.94
N LEU A 200 -11.95 -9.54 15.19
CA LEU A 200 -13.33 -9.31 14.77
C LEU A 200 -14.29 -9.41 15.96
#